data_28b21550b2f28bf76c4545084f6a9b8e
#
_entry.id   28b21550b2f28bf76c4545084f6a9b8e
#
_cell.length_a   1.000
_cell.length_b   1.000
_cell.length_c   1.000
_cell.angle_alpha   90.00
_cell.angle_beta   90.00
_cell.angle_gamma   90.00
#
_symmetry.space_group_name_H-M   'P 1'
#
loop_
_entity.id
_entity.type
_entity.pdbx_description
1 polymer ?
#
loop_
_entity_poly.entity_id
_entity_poly.type
_entity_poly.pdbx_seq_one_letter_code
_entity_poly.pdbx_strand_id
1 'polypeptide(L)'
;MKTMEDLFLDSVADMYYAEKQLVKALPKMAKAATDDDLHSAFESHLAETEGHMRKLEDVFAAFGQNPKSKKCRAILGIIDEAEEIISDNKKSPTINAALIFAGQKAEHYEIASYGGLRDWARGLGKAQAASVLDEILDEEKAADSKLTELAETCCNIGAKAGVVVGT
;
A
#
# COMPACT_ATOMS: atom_id res chain seq x y z
N MET A 1 -26.21 14.98 11.36
CA MET A 1 -24.81 15.11 11.83
C MET A 1 -24.13 13.77 11.58
N LYS A 2 -22.93 13.73 11.00
CA LYS A 2 -22.20 12.46 10.84
C LYS A 2 -21.82 11.89 12.22
N THR A 3 -22.06 10.61 12.41
CA THR A 3 -21.63 9.87 13.61
C THR A 3 -20.20 9.39 13.45
N MET A 4 -19.60 8.85 14.51
CA MET A 4 -18.29 8.20 14.45
C MET A 4 -18.32 6.96 13.55
N GLU A 5 -19.43 6.22 13.56
CA GLU A 5 -19.65 5.07 12.68
C GLU A 5 -19.74 5.52 11.20
N ASP A 6 -20.45 6.61 10.90
CA ASP A 6 -20.49 7.14 9.53
C ASP A 6 -19.10 7.54 9.04
N LEU A 7 -18.29 8.18 9.90
CA LEU A 7 -16.93 8.57 9.58
C LEU A 7 -16.05 7.35 9.33
N PHE A 8 -16.14 6.33 10.18
CA PHE A 8 -15.43 5.08 10.05
C PHE A 8 -15.75 4.40 8.71
N LEU A 9 -17.03 4.18 8.42
CA LEU A 9 -17.48 3.49 7.20
C LEU A 9 -17.14 4.28 5.92
N ASP A 10 -17.21 5.61 5.97
CA ASP A 10 -16.75 6.48 4.87
C ASP A 10 -15.24 6.30 4.62
N SER A 11 -14.43 6.13 5.69
CA SER A 11 -12.98 5.98 5.58
C SER A 11 -12.59 4.55 5.17
N VAL A 12 -13.32 3.52 5.61
CA VAL A 12 -13.15 2.15 5.09
C VAL A 12 -13.47 2.10 3.59
N ALA A 13 -14.51 2.81 3.14
CA ALA A 13 -14.84 2.90 1.71
C ALA A 13 -13.75 3.61 0.89
N ASP A 14 -13.05 4.58 1.49
CA ASP A 14 -11.91 5.27 0.91
C ASP A 14 -10.71 4.31 0.77
N MET A 15 -10.39 3.54 1.81
CA MET A 15 -9.35 2.51 1.77
C MET A 15 -9.67 1.38 0.78
N TYR A 16 -10.90 0.90 0.75
CA TYR A 16 -11.33 -0.10 -0.23
C TYR A 16 -11.15 0.36 -1.68
N TYR A 17 -11.31 1.65 -1.95
CA TYR A 17 -10.95 2.24 -3.24
C TYR A 17 -9.43 2.28 -3.42
N ALA A 18 -8.67 2.64 -2.40
CA ALA A 18 -7.21 2.72 -2.46
C ALA A 18 -6.61 1.37 -2.84
N GLU A 19 -6.97 0.29 -2.15
CA GLU A 19 -6.56 -1.08 -2.47
C GLU A 19 -6.83 -1.44 -3.93
N LYS A 20 -8.03 -1.13 -4.43
CA LYS A 20 -8.39 -1.36 -5.85
C LYS A 20 -7.49 -0.63 -6.83
N GLN A 21 -6.94 0.51 -6.49
CA GLN A 21 -6.01 1.23 -7.34
C GLN A 21 -4.59 0.66 -7.21
N LEU A 22 -4.18 0.26 -6.01
CA LEU A 22 -2.88 -0.38 -5.77
C LEU A 22 -2.76 -1.73 -6.49
N VAL A 23 -3.81 -2.57 -6.48
CA VAL A 23 -3.86 -3.80 -7.29
C VAL A 23 -3.57 -3.55 -8.78
N LYS A 24 -3.87 -2.35 -9.31
CA LYS A 24 -3.56 -1.97 -10.69
C LYS A 24 -2.18 -1.33 -10.85
N ALA A 25 -1.68 -0.69 -9.81
CA ALA A 25 -0.40 0.02 -9.83
C ALA A 25 0.78 -0.92 -9.57
N LEU A 26 0.67 -1.84 -8.60
CA LEU A 26 1.74 -2.75 -8.19
C LEU A 26 2.33 -3.59 -9.34
N PRO A 27 1.54 -4.15 -10.29
CA PRO A 27 2.10 -4.84 -11.44
C PRO A 27 2.98 -3.96 -12.34
N LYS A 28 2.69 -2.65 -12.40
CA LYS A 28 3.52 -1.70 -13.17
C LYS A 28 4.85 -1.45 -12.46
N MET A 29 4.82 -1.34 -11.13
CA MET A 29 6.02 -1.18 -10.30
C MET A 29 6.89 -2.44 -10.36
N ALA A 30 6.31 -3.62 -10.21
CA ALA A 30 7.02 -4.89 -10.37
C ALA A 30 7.71 -4.98 -11.74
N LYS A 31 6.98 -4.69 -12.82
CA LYS A 31 7.53 -4.71 -14.20
C LYS A 31 8.65 -3.68 -14.43
N ALA A 32 8.65 -2.57 -13.70
CA ALA A 32 9.66 -1.52 -13.83
C ALA A 32 10.92 -1.81 -13.01
N ALA A 33 10.82 -2.63 -11.97
CA ALA A 33 11.95 -3.07 -11.16
C ALA A 33 12.93 -3.88 -12.01
N THR A 34 14.22 -3.60 -11.84
CA THR A 34 15.32 -4.33 -12.49
C THR A 34 16.08 -5.25 -11.52
N ASP A 35 15.80 -5.12 -10.23
CA ASP A 35 16.28 -6.00 -9.17
C ASP A 35 15.24 -7.10 -8.93
N ASP A 36 15.66 -8.36 -8.93
CA ASP A 36 14.77 -9.52 -8.84
C ASP A 36 14.07 -9.61 -7.47
N ASP A 37 14.76 -9.22 -6.39
CA ASP A 37 14.17 -9.24 -5.05
C ASP A 37 13.13 -8.13 -4.88
N LEU A 38 13.37 -6.94 -5.46
CA LEU A 38 12.40 -5.86 -5.50
C LEU A 38 11.19 -6.21 -6.37
N HIS A 39 11.41 -6.85 -7.53
CA HIS A 39 10.33 -7.36 -8.38
C HIS A 39 9.43 -8.32 -7.58
N SER A 40 10.05 -9.32 -6.93
CA SER A 40 9.36 -10.32 -6.12
C SER A 40 8.64 -9.70 -4.92
N ALA A 41 9.20 -8.66 -4.30
CA ALA A 41 8.56 -7.94 -3.19
C ALA A 41 7.24 -7.27 -3.65
N PHE A 42 7.24 -6.60 -4.80
CA PHE A 42 6.00 -6.01 -5.35
C PHE A 42 4.97 -7.05 -5.77
N GLU A 43 5.40 -8.21 -6.31
CA GLU A 43 4.46 -9.30 -6.62
C GLU A 43 3.84 -9.93 -5.37
N SER A 44 4.64 -10.12 -4.31
CA SER A 44 4.14 -10.60 -3.02
C SER A 44 3.13 -9.62 -2.42
N HIS A 45 3.48 -8.34 -2.41
CA HIS A 45 2.59 -7.31 -1.88
C HIS A 45 1.30 -7.15 -2.70
N LEU A 46 1.32 -7.38 -4.01
CA LEU A 46 0.09 -7.45 -4.82
C LEU A 46 -0.87 -8.53 -4.30
N ALA A 47 -0.37 -9.71 -3.97
CA ALA A 47 -1.19 -10.79 -3.45
C ALA A 47 -1.78 -10.46 -2.05
N GLU A 48 -1.01 -9.75 -1.22
CA GLU A 48 -1.46 -9.23 0.08
C GLU A 48 -2.56 -8.18 -0.10
N THR A 49 -2.37 -7.19 -0.98
CA THR A 49 -3.34 -6.14 -1.35
C THR A 49 -4.68 -6.72 -1.84
N GLU A 50 -4.64 -7.78 -2.66
CA GLU A 50 -5.84 -8.52 -3.04
C GLU A 50 -6.51 -9.20 -1.84
N GLY A 51 -5.73 -9.61 -0.85
CA GLY A 51 -6.21 -10.12 0.45
C GLY A 51 -6.86 -9.01 1.28
N HIS A 52 -6.28 -7.82 1.33
CA HIS A 52 -6.81 -6.66 2.05
C HIS A 52 -8.21 -6.28 1.57
N MET A 53 -8.47 -6.33 0.27
CA MET A 53 -9.82 -6.09 -0.26
C MET A 53 -10.87 -7.03 0.38
N ARG A 54 -10.57 -8.33 0.49
CA ARG A 54 -11.47 -9.30 1.13
C ARG A 54 -11.62 -9.03 2.63
N LYS A 55 -10.53 -8.73 3.31
CA LYS A 55 -10.54 -8.34 4.73
C LYS A 55 -11.39 -7.08 4.98
N LEU A 56 -11.34 -6.08 4.08
CA LEU A 56 -12.19 -4.90 4.18
C LEU A 56 -13.67 -5.20 3.93
N GLU A 57 -14.00 -6.19 3.10
CA GLU A 57 -15.38 -6.67 2.95
C GLU A 57 -15.90 -7.28 4.26
N ASP A 58 -15.07 -8.02 5.00
CA ASP A 58 -15.40 -8.52 6.33
C ASP A 58 -15.60 -7.39 7.35
N VAL A 59 -14.80 -6.31 7.25
CA VAL A 59 -15.00 -5.11 8.08
C VAL A 59 -16.36 -4.47 7.80
N PHE A 60 -16.79 -4.32 6.54
CA PHE A 60 -18.14 -3.83 6.23
C PHE A 60 -19.23 -4.76 6.80
N ALA A 61 -19.06 -6.08 6.67
CA ALA A 61 -20.00 -7.07 7.17
C ALA A 61 -20.17 -6.98 8.69
N ALA A 62 -19.10 -6.71 9.46
CA ALA A 62 -19.15 -6.52 10.92
C ALA A 62 -20.04 -5.32 11.34
N PHE A 63 -20.31 -4.40 10.42
CA PHE A 63 -21.24 -3.27 10.60
C PHE A 63 -22.60 -3.50 9.91
N GLY A 64 -22.86 -4.70 9.39
CA GLY A 64 -24.09 -5.00 8.64
C GLY A 64 -24.23 -4.22 7.34
N GLN A 65 -23.13 -3.81 6.75
CA GLN A 65 -23.06 -3.03 5.51
C GLN A 65 -22.52 -3.87 4.36
N ASN A 66 -22.97 -3.57 3.14
CA ASN A 66 -22.34 -4.06 1.92
C ASN A 66 -21.08 -3.25 1.61
N PRO A 67 -20.07 -3.86 0.98
CA PRO A 67 -18.86 -3.15 0.55
C PRO A 67 -19.20 -1.96 -0.34
N LYS A 68 -18.58 -0.82 -0.04
CA LYS A 68 -18.70 0.42 -0.80
C LYS A 68 -17.32 0.92 -1.18
N SER A 69 -17.23 1.63 -2.30
CA SER A 69 -16.00 2.24 -2.77
C SER A 69 -16.19 3.74 -2.91
N LYS A 70 -15.33 4.53 -2.29
CA LYS A 70 -15.34 5.99 -2.34
C LYS A 70 -14.02 6.47 -2.90
N LYS A 71 -14.04 7.34 -3.91
CA LYS A 71 -12.83 7.82 -4.58
C LYS A 71 -11.86 8.46 -3.59
N CYS A 72 -10.72 7.84 -3.40
CA CYS A 72 -9.61 8.34 -2.59
C CYS A 72 -8.70 9.23 -3.44
N ARG A 73 -8.60 10.51 -3.08
CA ARG A 73 -7.73 11.47 -3.79
C ARG A 73 -6.27 11.31 -3.40
N ALA A 74 -6.01 10.87 -2.16
CA ALA A 74 -4.66 10.70 -1.64
C ALA A 74 -3.94 9.60 -2.42
N ILE A 75 -4.52 8.40 -2.50
CA ILE A 75 -3.88 7.29 -3.21
C ILE A 75 -3.71 7.57 -4.70
N LEU A 76 -4.66 8.25 -5.33
CA LEU A 76 -4.51 8.64 -6.73
C LEU A 76 -3.31 9.58 -6.94
N GLY A 77 -3.10 10.55 -6.05
CA GLY A 77 -1.93 11.41 -6.11
C GLY A 77 -0.61 10.66 -5.87
N ILE A 78 -0.59 9.69 -4.96
CA ILE A 78 0.58 8.83 -4.70
C ILE A 78 0.89 7.98 -5.94
N ILE A 79 -0.13 7.39 -6.57
CA ILE A 79 0.03 6.57 -7.78
C ILE A 79 0.47 7.42 -8.98
N ASP A 80 -0.12 8.60 -9.17
CA ASP A 80 0.26 9.52 -10.24
C ASP A 80 1.74 9.93 -10.10
N GLU A 81 2.20 10.22 -8.88
CA GLU A 81 3.60 10.52 -8.59
C GLU A 81 4.52 9.31 -8.82
N ALA A 82 4.07 8.10 -8.47
CA ALA A 82 4.82 6.87 -8.74
C ALA A 82 4.97 6.61 -10.26
N GLU A 83 3.93 6.86 -11.05
CA GLU A 83 3.98 6.73 -12.52
C GLU A 83 4.94 7.76 -13.14
N GLU A 84 4.98 8.99 -12.64
CA GLU A 84 5.94 10.01 -13.04
C GLU A 84 7.38 9.59 -12.71
N ILE A 85 7.62 9.11 -11.47
CA ILE A 85 8.92 8.57 -11.03
C ILE A 85 9.39 7.44 -11.94
N ILE A 86 8.52 6.49 -12.29
CA ILE A 86 8.85 5.39 -13.22
C ILE A 86 9.23 5.94 -14.59
N SER A 87 8.47 6.91 -15.10
CA SER A 87 8.71 7.51 -16.40
C SER A 87 10.07 8.21 -16.47
N ASP A 88 10.38 9.00 -15.45
CA ASP A 88 11.60 9.83 -15.40
C ASP A 88 12.87 8.99 -15.17
N ASN A 89 12.74 7.85 -14.48
CA ASN A 89 13.86 6.98 -14.15
C ASN A 89 13.97 5.73 -15.03
N LYS A 90 13.17 5.61 -16.06
CA LYS A 90 13.17 4.47 -16.98
C LYS A 90 14.55 4.24 -17.58
N LYS A 91 15.11 3.04 -17.42
CA LYS A 91 16.48 2.66 -17.85
C LYS A 91 17.61 3.40 -17.09
N SER A 92 17.31 4.07 -15.99
CA SER A 92 18.31 4.69 -15.13
C SER A 92 18.79 3.70 -14.06
N PRO A 93 20.05 3.77 -13.63
CA PRO A 93 20.52 3.05 -12.42
C PRO A 93 19.75 3.38 -11.15
N THR A 94 19.02 4.49 -11.15
CA THR A 94 18.21 4.96 -10.00
C THR A 94 16.82 4.35 -9.93
N ILE A 95 16.38 3.57 -10.93
CA ILE A 95 14.99 3.10 -11.02
C ILE A 95 14.55 2.33 -9.78
N ASN A 96 15.35 1.38 -9.28
CA ASN A 96 14.98 0.59 -8.11
C ASN A 96 14.87 1.44 -6.84
N ALA A 97 15.79 2.37 -6.61
CA ALA A 97 15.73 3.31 -5.49
C ALA A 97 14.50 4.23 -5.58
N ALA A 98 14.16 4.68 -6.78
CA ALA A 98 13.00 5.52 -7.04
C ALA A 98 11.67 4.74 -6.82
N LEU A 99 11.61 3.47 -7.23
CA LEU A 99 10.46 2.61 -6.99
C LEU A 99 10.25 2.33 -5.50
N ILE A 100 11.31 2.07 -4.74
CA ILE A 100 11.24 1.89 -3.29
C ILE A 100 10.68 3.15 -2.64
N PHE A 101 11.20 4.33 -2.99
CA PHE A 101 10.74 5.60 -2.45
C PHE A 101 9.24 5.85 -2.74
N ALA A 102 8.78 5.51 -3.95
CA ALA A 102 7.37 5.61 -4.31
C ALA A 102 6.50 4.60 -3.55
N GLY A 103 6.95 3.35 -3.43
CA GLY A 103 6.27 2.30 -2.66
C GLY A 103 6.10 2.71 -1.21
N GLN A 104 7.16 3.12 -0.54
CA GLN A 104 7.11 3.53 0.86
C GLN A 104 6.13 4.69 1.14
N LYS A 105 5.88 5.57 0.18
CA LYS A 105 4.82 6.60 0.34
C LYS A 105 3.44 5.98 0.42
N ALA A 106 3.17 4.93 -0.39
CA ALA A 106 1.92 4.20 -0.33
C ALA A 106 1.78 3.46 1.00
N GLU A 107 2.82 2.69 1.40
CA GLU A 107 2.84 1.97 2.68
C GLU A 107 2.57 2.90 3.87
N HIS A 108 3.25 4.05 3.94
CA HIS A 108 3.05 5.01 5.03
C HIS A 108 1.65 5.63 5.04
N TYR A 109 1.05 5.85 3.88
CA TYR A 109 -0.35 6.27 3.78
C TYR A 109 -1.28 5.18 4.35
N GLU A 110 -1.05 3.91 4.00
CA GLU A 110 -1.84 2.76 4.45
C GLU A 110 -1.64 2.48 5.93
N ILE A 111 -0.40 2.49 6.43
CA ILE A 111 -0.07 2.34 7.86
C ILE A 111 -0.81 3.40 8.70
N ALA A 112 -0.78 4.68 8.30
CA ALA A 112 -1.48 5.74 9.01
C ALA A 112 -3.00 5.54 8.98
N SER A 113 -3.54 5.14 7.83
CA SER A 113 -4.97 4.95 7.63
C SER A 113 -5.50 3.76 8.43
N TYR A 114 -4.86 2.59 8.30
CA TYR A 114 -5.28 1.38 9.01
C TYR A 114 -5.07 1.49 10.52
N GLY A 115 -4.02 2.16 10.99
CA GLY A 115 -3.82 2.46 12.39
C GLY A 115 -4.96 3.26 12.99
N GLY A 116 -5.39 4.33 12.31
CA GLY A 116 -6.52 5.15 12.72
C GLY A 116 -7.86 4.38 12.68
N LEU A 117 -8.11 3.64 11.61
CA LEU A 117 -9.33 2.83 11.46
C LEU A 117 -9.43 1.74 12.53
N ARG A 118 -8.34 1.04 12.83
CA ARG A 118 -8.28 0.06 13.92
C ARG A 118 -8.70 0.68 15.27
N ASP A 119 -8.15 1.84 15.59
CA ASP A 119 -8.45 2.50 16.87
C ASP A 119 -9.90 2.99 16.93
N TRP A 120 -10.45 3.47 15.81
CA TRP A 120 -11.86 3.82 15.72
C TRP A 120 -12.78 2.60 15.86
N ALA A 121 -12.44 1.46 15.24
CA ALA A 121 -13.19 0.21 15.40
C ALA A 121 -13.21 -0.25 16.86
N ARG A 122 -12.07 -0.14 17.57
CA ARG A 122 -11.99 -0.41 19.02
C ARG A 122 -12.92 0.50 19.82
N GLY A 123 -12.89 1.80 19.53
CA GLY A 123 -13.75 2.80 20.17
C GLY A 123 -15.25 2.58 19.92
N LEU A 124 -15.61 2.00 18.77
CA LEU A 124 -16.98 1.63 18.42
C LEU A 124 -17.39 0.24 18.98
N GLY A 125 -16.53 -0.44 19.74
CA GLY A 125 -16.81 -1.75 20.30
C GLY A 125 -16.83 -2.89 19.27
N LYS A 126 -16.23 -2.68 18.08
CA LYS A 126 -16.18 -3.64 16.97
C LYS A 126 -14.86 -4.42 16.99
N ALA A 127 -14.67 -5.27 17.99
CA ALA A 127 -13.42 -5.99 18.23
C ALA A 127 -12.97 -6.83 17.02
N GLN A 128 -13.89 -7.49 16.31
CA GLN A 128 -13.57 -8.31 15.14
C GLN A 128 -13.05 -7.43 13.99
N ALA A 129 -13.70 -6.30 13.70
CA ALA A 129 -13.22 -5.37 12.67
C ALA A 129 -11.85 -4.79 13.05
N ALA A 130 -11.64 -4.48 14.33
CA ALA A 130 -10.35 -4.00 14.82
C ALA A 130 -9.23 -5.04 14.65
N SER A 131 -9.50 -6.32 14.88
CA SER A 131 -8.54 -7.41 14.67
C SER A 131 -8.15 -7.54 13.19
N VAL A 132 -9.13 -7.50 12.29
CA VAL A 132 -8.87 -7.56 10.84
C VAL A 132 -8.02 -6.38 10.36
N LEU A 133 -8.33 -5.17 10.85
CA LEU A 133 -7.55 -3.97 10.51
C LEU A 133 -6.13 -3.98 11.11
N ASP A 134 -5.94 -4.63 12.26
CA ASP A 134 -4.62 -4.82 12.88
C ASP A 134 -3.77 -5.80 12.06
N GLU A 135 -4.37 -6.86 11.51
CA GLU A 135 -3.70 -7.79 10.60
C GLU A 135 -3.22 -7.09 9.32
N ILE A 136 -4.08 -6.29 8.67
CA ILE A 136 -3.68 -5.50 7.50
C ILE A 136 -2.54 -4.55 7.87
N LEU A 137 -2.66 -3.82 8.96
CA LEU A 137 -1.64 -2.88 9.44
C LEU A 137 -0.28 -3.54 9.64
N ASP A 138 -0.24 -4.77 10.15
CA ASP A 138 1.01 -5.49 10.37
C ASP A 138 1.62 -5.98 9.04
N GLU A 139 0.80 -6.35 8.05
CA GLU A 139 1.24 -6.69 6.69
C GLU A 139 1.84 -5.46 5.99
N GLU A 140 1.22 -4.25 6.10
CA GLU A 140 1.76 -3.01 5.52
C GLU A 140 3.11 -2.60 6.16
N LYS A 141 3.24 -2.75 7.48
CA LYS A 141 4.52 -2.51 8.16
C LYS A 141 5.61 -3.49 7.72
N ALA A 142 5.25 -4.74 7.46
CA ALA A 142 6.18 -5.74 6.97
C ALA A 142 6.65 -5.40 5.54
N ALA A 143 5.73 -4.95 4.67
CA ALA A 143 6.04 -4.48 3.32
C ALA A 143 6.99 -3.27 3.35
N ASP A 144 6.70 -2.25 4.14
CA ASP A 144 7.59 -1.07 4.32
C ASP A 144 8.98 -1.46 4.82
N SER A 145 9.04 -2.36 5.82
CA SER A 145 10.31 -2.87 6.36
C SER A 145 11.10 -3.64 5.29
N LYS A 146 10.43 -4.41 4.44
CA LYS A 146 11.07 -5.13 3.33
C LYS A 146 11.64 -4.17 2.29
N LEU A 147 10.90 -3.13 1.93
CA LEU A 147 11.39 -2.08 1.04
C LEU A 147 12.61 -1.36 1.62
N THR A 148 12.62 -1.08 2.93
CA THR A 148 13.76 -0.48 3.64
C THR A 148 14.98 -1.41 3.58
N GLU A 149 14.83 -2.70 3.84
CA GLU A 149 15.91 -3.70 3.73
C GLU A 149 16.53 -3.68 2.32
N LEU A 150 15.69 -3.73 1.27
CA LEU A 150 16.15 -3.71 -0.12
C LEU A 150 16.85 -2.38 -0.48
N ALA A 151 16.36 -1.26 0.04
CA ALA A 151 17.01 0.03 -0.16
C ALA A 151 18.44 0.04 0.40
N GLU A 152 18.62 -0.46 1.63
CA GLU A 152 19.89 -0.43 2.35
C GLU A 152 20.90 -1.46 1.84
N THR A 153 20.43 -2.64 1.43
CA THR A 153 21.31 -3.77 1.07
C THR A 153 21.76 -3.76 -0.39
N CYS A 154 20.93 -3.27 -1.33
CA CYS A 154 21.26 -3.34 -2.76
C CYS A 154 20.89 -2.08 -3.56
N CYS A 155 19.64 -1.63 -3.54
CA CYS A 155 19.12 -0.69 -4.54
C CYS A 155 19.74 0.71 -4.46
N ASN A 156 19.92 1.27 -3.25
CA ASN A 156 20.58 2.57 -3.06
C ASN A 156 22.09 2.49 -3.35
N ILE A 157 22.72 1.36 -3.07
CA ILE A 157 24.14 1.14 -3.35
C ILE A 157 24.35 1.08 -4.86
N GLY A 158 23.53 0.33 -5.58
CA GLY A 158 23.57 0.23 -7.03
C GLY A 158 23.32 1.57 -7.70
N ALA A 159 22.31 2.32 -7.26
CA ALA A 159 21.99 3.65 -7.75
C ALA A 159 23.16 4.63 -7.59
N LYS A 160 23.82 4.63 -6.42
CA LYS A 160 25.00 5.47 -6.14
C LYS A 160 26.21 5.08 -7.00
N ALA A 161 26.40 3.80 -7.27
CA ALA A 161 27.49 3.31 -8.10
C ALA A 161 27.26 3.53 -9.61
N GLY A 162 26.06 3.93 -10.02
CA GLY A 162 25.68 4.08 -11.43
C GLY A 162 25.53 2.74 -12.16
N VAL A 163 25.27 1.66 -11.42
CA VAL A 163 25.12 0.30 -11.94
C VAL A 163 23.64 -0.08 -11.96
N VAL A 164 23.15 -0.56 -13.11
CA VAL A 164 21.83 -1.18 -13.18
C VAL A 164 21.95 -2.55 -12.54
N VAL A 165 21.34 -2.75 -11.39
CA VAL A 165 21.28 -4.04 -10.70
C VAL A 165 20.29 -4.92 -11.47
N GLY A 166 20.68 -6.17 -11.81
CA GLY A 166 19.78 -7.13 -12.49
C GLY A 166 20.07 -7.37 -13.97
N THR A 167 21.30 -7.13 -14.46
CA THR A 167 21.77 -7.60 -15.80
C THR A 167 22.71 -8.78 -15.70
#